data_f7962369463335ede6f21e191759bd2f
#
_entry.id   f7962369463335ede6f21e191759bd2f
#
_cell.length_a   1.000
_cell.length_b   1.000
_cell.length_c   1.000
_cell.angle_alpha   90.00
_cell.angle_beta   90.00
_cell.angle_gamma   90.00
#
_symmetry.space_group_name_H-M   'P 1'
#
loop_
_entity.id
_entity.type
_entity.pdbx_description
1 polymer ?
#
loop_
_entity_poly.entity_id
_entity_poly.type
_entity_poly.pdbx_seq_one_letter_code
_entity_poly.pdbx_strand_id
1 'polypeptide(L)'
;MKYKKRETLEWRKLDNSAKIFPISTGKKYSNVFRLSVVLKEKINPEILDKAVKIALEKYKSFKVRLKDGFFWNYLEHNIKEPIIEIEKEYPCKYINPKTNNGYLFKVTYFDKKINIDIFHTLTDGNNGSVFFREIVYNYLELAHPDDFKEEQRRYRKAEYTMEDGYIANYDKKAKDKRSIQKAYCLKGRKISLGAVSVVHEIIDLKMLKTETKKYDCTVTQYLTAVLIYCVYTANFMNSKKSDSEKNVENLGAGKGMKLKNPIKICVPVNLKRYFSSKTISNFFSYITVSANQEIMLENGILSFDKILSFVKNDFKIKLTQEEIQKTVSTNVRLGTNPFIKSIPLVLKKPIVRLSYSQIRKYTTMTFSNIGRIGIIGKYQKYIEHFLMLMSPDPVEKIKCSACSFENEIVFTFTSILNNCDIEKEFYRFLKSRGINICIESNGVLDVVSSKIK
;
A
#
# COMPACT_ATOMS: atom_id res chain seq x y z
N MET A 1 23.61 48.02 1.33
CA MET A 1 23.17 46.67 1.02
C MET A 1 22.64 46.03 2.31
N LYS A 2 21.31 45.90 2.49
CA LYS A 2 20.73 45.20 3.64
C LYS A 2 20.84 43.71 3.42
N TYR A 3 21.69 43.03 4.19
CA TYR A 3 21.68 41.58 4.27
C TYR A 3 20.30 41.10 4.74
N LYS A 4 19.46 40.58 3.84
CA LYS A 4 18.29 39.79 4.24
C LYS A 4 18.79 38.62 5.07
N LYS A 5 18.52 38.61 6.38
CA LYS A 5 18.68 37.45 7.25
C LYS A 5 18.00 36.28 6.55
N ARG A 6 18.77 35.29 6.08
CA ARG A 6 18.22 34.02 5.63
C ARG A 6 17.53 33.42 6.84
N GLU A 7 16.21 33.39 6.86
CA GLU A 7 15.48 32.55 7.78
C GLU A 7 16.00 31.14 7.60
N THR A 8 16.61 30.57 8.63
CA THR A 8 17.04 29.18 8.66
C THR A 8 15.78 28.35 8.63
N LEU A 9 15.42 27.83 7.45
CA LEU A 9 14.28 26.92 7.29
C LEU A 9 14.51 25.69 8.17
N GLU A 10 13.54 25.34 8.98
CA GLU A 10 13.56 24.14 9.81
C GLU A 10 13.75 22.91 8.91
N TRP A 11 14.69 22.05 9.28
CA TRP A 11 14.95 20.82 8.58
C TRP A 11 15.00 19.60 9.52
N ARG A 12 14.71 18.42 8.99
CA ARG A 12 14.80 17.16 9.76
C ARG A 12 15.38 16.04 8.92
N LYS A 13 15.99 15.06 9.59
CA LYS A 13 16.47 13.82 8.97
C LYS A 13 15.25 12.97 8.57
N LEU A 14 15.46 12.13 7.55
CA LEU A 14 14.53 11.05 7.23
C LEU A 14 14.57 9.97 8.31
N ASP A 15 13.43 9.35 8.63
CA ASP A 15 13.39 8.14 9.43
C ASP A 15 14.17 6.99 8.74
N ASN A 16 14.43 5.93 9.47
CA ASN A 16 15.31 4.86 8.99
C ASN A 16 14.79 4.20 7.71
N SER A 17 13.49 3.98 7.57
CA SER A 17 12.90 3.36 6.38
C SER A 17 12.76 4.34 5.22
N ALA A 18 12.47 5.61 5.51
CA ALA A 18 12.30 6.65 4.51
C ALA A 18 13.53 6.89 3.64
N LYS A 19 14.73 6.59 4.14
CA LYS A 19 16.00 6.83 3.44
C LYS A 19 16.13 6.10 2.10
N ILE A 20 15.48 4.94 1.94
CA ILE A 20 15.60 4.14 0.72
C ILE A 20 14.72 4.69 -0.42
N PHE A 21 13.56 5.27 -0.09
CA PHE A 21 12.58 5.66 -1.10
C PHE A 21 13.08 6.76 -2.06
N PRO A 22 13.73 7.87 -1.63
CA PRO A 22 14.23 8.88 -2.56
C PRO A 22 15.26 8.33 -3.53
N ILE A 23 16.07 7.37 -3.07
CA ILE A 23 17.15 6.78 -3.85
C ILE A 23 16.61 5.80 -4.89
N SER A 24 15.60 4.99 -4.52
CA SER A 24 15.00 3.96 -5.37
C SER A 24 13.91 4.49 -6.31
N THR A 25 13.39 5.69 -6.06
CA THR A 25 12.27 6.26 -6.82
C THR A 25 12.66 6.76 -8.20
N GLY A 26 11.73 6.64 -9.13
CA GLY A 26 11.80 7.10 -10.51
C GLY A 26 10.56 6.68 -11.30
N LYS A 27 10.57 6.85 -12.61
CA LYS A 27 9.42 6.51 -13.48
C LYS A 27 8.99 5.03 -13.39
N LYS A 28 9.92 4.12 -13.04
CA LYS A 28 9.65 2.67 -12.92
C LYS A 28 9.15 2.27 -11.52
N TYR A 29 9.54 2.99 -10.50
CA TYR A 29 9.23 2.72 -9.09
C TYR A 29 8.82 4.04 -8.45
N SER A 30 7.54 4.36 -8.41
CA SER A 30 7.09 5.65 -7.86
C SER A 30 7.20 5.71 -6.34
N ASN A 31 7.08 4.56 -5.66
CA ASN A 31 6.97 4.44 -4.19
C ASN A 31 5.87 5.38 -3.64
N VAL A 32 4.79 5.53 -4.39
CA VAL A 32 3.62 6.33 -4.05
C VAL A 32 2.47 5.37 -3.74
N PHE A 33 1.74 5.67 -2.69
CA PHE A 33 0.43 5.06 -2.42
C PHE A 33 -0.64 6.15 -2.43
N ARG A 34 -1.87 5.75 -2.67
CA ARG A 34 -3.02 6.66 -2.71
C ARG A 34 -4.05 6.25 -1.65
N LEU A 35 -4.61 7.25 -1.01
CA LEU A 35 -5.85 7.14 -0.26
C LEU A 35 -6.90 7.99 -0.97
N SER A 36 -8.14 7.49 -1.04
CA SER A 36 -9.25 8.24 -1.60
C SER A 36 -10.47 8.12 -0.71
N VAL A 37 -11.31 9.12 -0.75
CA VAL A 37 -12.66 9.11 -0.18
C VAL A 37 -13.66 9.41 -1.30
N VAL A 38 -14.71 8.64 -1.39
CA VAL A 38 -15.87 8.93 -2.24
C VAL A 38 -16.94 9.53 -1.34
N LEU A 39 -17.35 10.75 -1.64
CA LEU A 39 -18.41 11.44 -0.95
C LEU A 39 -19.74 11.24 -1.69
N LYS A 40 -20.85 11.50 -1.02
CA LYS A 40 -22.18 11.44 -1.66
C LYS A 40 -22.45 12.63 -2.57
N GLU A 41 -21.67 13.69 -2.45
CA GLU A 41 -21.82 14.95 -3.16
C GLU A 41 -20.57 15.28 -3.99
N LYS A 42 -20.76 16.13 -5.01
CA LYS A 42 -19.64 16.62 -5.85
C LYS A 42 -18.68 17.47 -5.06
N ILE A 43 -17.40 17.34 -5.38
CA ILE A 43 -16.34 18.08 -4.70
C ILE A 43 -16.33 19.54 -5.15
N ASN A 44 -16.31 20.45 -4.16
CA ASN A 44 -16.01 21.87 -4.39
C ASN A 44 -14.50 22.08 -4.25
N PRO A 45 -13.79 22.48 -5.32
CA PRO A 45 -12.34 22.62 -5.30
C PRO A 45 -11.84 23.76 -4.39
N GLU A 46 -12.60 24.84 -4.24
CA GLU A 46 -12.21 25.96 -3.38
C GLU A 46 -12.28 25.59 -1.89
N ILE A 47 -13.30 24.80 -1.53
CA ILE A 47 -13.43 24.25 -0.18
C ILE A 47 -12.31 23.25 0.09
N LEU A 48 -11.97 22.40 -0.90
CA LEU A 48 -10.90 21.43 -0.76
C LEU A 48 -9.53 22.11 -0.58
N ASP A 49 -9.25 23.17 -1.32
CA ASP A 49 -8.01 23.95 -1.15
C ASP A 49 -7.89 24.51 0.27
N LYS A 50 -8.95 25.11 0.80
CA LYS A 50 -8.99 25.62 2.18
C LYS A 50 -8.80 24.49 3.20
N ALA A 51 -9.47 23.35 3.00
CA ALA A 51 -9.38 22.20 3.90
C ALA A 51 -7.97 21.62 3.98
N VAL A 52 -7.26 21.54 2.86
CA VAL A 52 -5.85 21.07 2.81
C VAL A 52 -4.93 22.04 3.55
N LYS A 53 -5.11 23.36 3.37
CA LYS A 53 -4.31 24.38 4.06
C LYS A 53 -4.51 24.31 5.58
N ILE A 54 -5.74 24.20 6.04
CA ILE A 54 -6.06 24.02 7.48
C ILE A 54 -5.41 22.74 8.03
N ALA A 55 -5.49 21.63 7.29
CA ALA A 55 -4.86 20.39 7.70
C ALA A 55 -3.32 20.50 7.80
N LEU A 56 -2.68 21.27 6.92
CA LEU A 56 -1.24 21.50 6.95
C LEU A 56 -0.78 22.36 8.12
N GLU A 57 -1.59 23.31 8.60
CA GLU A 57 -1.28 24.08 9.80
C GLU A 57 -1.29 23.19 11.06
N LYS A 58 -2.16 22.19 11.10
CA LYS A 58 -2.22 21.22 12.19
C LYS A 58 -1.12 20.16 12.08
N TYR A 59 -0.85 19.69 10.87
CA TYR A 59 0.14 18.65 10.57
C TYR A 59 1.36 19.24 9.85
N LYS A 60 2.08 20.14 10.50
CA LYS A 60 3.28 20.81 9.94
C LYS A 60 4.34 19.84 9.41
N SER A 61 4.36 18.60 9.92
CA SER A 61 5.23 17.52 9.44
C SER A 61 5.01 17.14 7.97
N PHE A 62 3.86 17.49 7.38
CA PHE A 62 3.55 17.31 5.97
C PHE A 62 3.90 18.53 5.12
N LYS A 63 4.10 19.71 5.71
CA LYS A 63 4.48 20.95 5.02
C LYS A 63 6.00 20.97 4.76
N VAL A 64 6.49 19.97 4.04
CA VAL A 64 7.93 19.76 3.81
C VAL A 64 8.23 19.43 2.36
N ARG A 65 9.49 19.68 1.96
CA ARG A 65 10.07 19.29 0.67
C ARG A 65 11.33 18.46 0.87
N LEU A 66 11.65 17.60 -0.09
CA LEU A 66 12.84 16.77 -0.08
C LEU A 66 14.03 17.52 -0.65
N LYS A 67 15.17 17.41 0.02
CA LYS A 67 16.45 17.97 -0.40
C LYS A 67 17.54 16.90 -0.44
N ASP A 68 18.46 17.04 -1.38
CA ASP A 68 19.67 16.24 -1.43
C ASP A 68 20.71 16.81 -0.47
N GLY A 69 21.16 16.01 0.49
CA GLY A 69 22.31 16.29 1.32
C GLY A 69 23.54 15.55 0.80
N PHE A 70 24.70 15.74 1.43
CA PHE A 70 25.94 15.10 0.98
C PHE A 70 25.88 13.57 1.11
N PHE A 71 25.41 13.06 2.24
CA PHE A 71 25.31 11.62 2.51
C PHE A 71 23.91 11.04 2.35
N TRP A 72 22.87 11.80 2.71
CA TRP A 72 21.47 11.39 2.67
C TRP A 72 20.55 12.55 2.31
N ASN A 73 19.39 12.23 1.77
CA ASN A 73 18.31 13.19 1.63
C ASN A 73 17.81 13.63 3.02
N TYR A 74 17.22 14.82 3.09
CA TYR A 74 16.59 15.37 4.28
C TYR A 74 15.31 16.12 3.92
N LEU A 75 14.47 16.38 4.90
CA LEU A 75 13.24 17.16 4.75
C LEU A 75 13.47 18.58 5.25
N GLU A 76 13.03 19.54 4.48
CA GLU A 76 13.11 20.97 4.77
C GLU A 76 11.69 21.55 4.74
N HIS A 77 11.37 22.49 5.62
CA HIS A 77 10.07 23.16 5.62
C HIS A 77 9.78 23.78 4.25
N ASN A 78 8.55 23.58 3.75
CA ASN A 78 8.12 24.09 2.46
C ASN A 78 7.27 25.34 2.64
N ILE A 79 7.76 26.48 2.14
CA ILE A 79 7.07 27.77 2.22
C ILE A 79 6.04 27.99 1.10
N LYS A 80 6.04 27.12 0.08
CA LYS A 80 5.08 27.20 -1.03
C LYS A 80 3.74 26.60 -0.61
N GLU A 81 2.67 27.00 -1.27
CA GLU A 81 1.34 26.41 -1.08
C GLU A 81 1.19 25.09 -1.87
N PRO A 82 0.38 24.13 -1.38
CA PRO A 82 0.07 22.92 -2.12
C PRO A 82 -0.76 23.24 -3.36
N ILE A 83 -0.66 22.39 -4.38
CA ILE A 83 -1.47 22.48 -5.60
C ILE A 83 -2.59 21.46 -5.52
N ILE A 84 -3.84 21.96 -5.67
CA ILE A 84 -5.05 21.14 -5.75
C ILE A 84 -5.55 21.21 -7.18
N GLU A 85 -5.73 20.05 -7.81
CA GLU A 85 -6.12 20.00 -9.23
C GLU A 85 -7.09 18.84 -9.52
N ILE A 86 -7.78 18.94 -10.64
CA ILE A 86 -8.60 17.84 -11.13
C ILE A 86 -7.72 16.65 -11.50
N GLU A 87 -8.19 15.42 -11.23
CA GLU A 87 -7.46 14.20 -11.57
C GLU A 87 -7.39 14.03 -13.10
N LYS A 88 -6.18 14.00 -13.65
CA LYS A 88 -5.88 13.85 -15.09
C LYS A 88 -4.97 12.67 -15.39
N GLU A 89 -4.43 12.03 -14.37
CA GLU A 89 -3.42 10.99 -14.51
C GLU A 89 -3.85 9.70 -13.81
N TYR A 90 -3.27 8.59 -14.23
CA TYR A 90 -3.41 7.32 -13.50
C TYR A 90 -2.89 7.44 -12.06
N PRO A 91 -3.49 6.72 -11.10
CA PRO A 91 -3.13 6.82 -9.69
C PRO A 91 -1.68 6.37 -9.40
N CYS A 92 -1.17 6.83 -8.25
CA CYS A 92 0.13 6.41 -7.71
C CYS A 92 1.33 6.66 -8.63
N LYS A 93 1.26 7.64 -9.55
CA LYS A 93 2.40 8.06 -10.37
C LYS A 93 3.48 8.74 -9.53
N TYR A 94 4.67 8.82 -10.12
CA TYR A 94 5.77 9.60 -9.55
C TYR A 94 5.36 11.06 -9.38
N ILE A 95 5.48 11.56 -8.16
CA ILE A 95 5.22 12.97 -7.83
C ILE A 95 6.44 13.79 -8.23
N ASN A 96 6.29 14.60 -9.27
CA ASN A 96 7.37 15.46 -9.74
C ASN A 96 7.47 16.74 -8.88
N PRO A 97 8.57 16.93 -8.14
CA PRO A 97 8.69 18.09 -7.24
C PRO A 97 8.73 19.44 -7.98
N LYS A 98 9.06 19.45 -9.29
CA LYS A 98 9.07 20.68 -10.09
C LYS A 98 7.67 21.20 -10.41
N THR A 99 6.69 20.29 -10.59
CA THR A 99 5.30 20.64 -10.94
C THR A 99 4.35 20.58 -9.76
N ASN A 100 4.82 20.16 -8.57
CA ASN A 100 4.03 20.00 -7.36
C ASN A 100 4.54 20.88 -6.21
N ASN A 101 5.10 22.05 -6.51
CA ASN A 101 5.69 22.96 -5.53
C ASN A 101 6.63 22.30 -4.50
N GLY A 102 7.19 21.12 -4.80
CA GLY A 102 8.11 20.39 -3.96
C GLY A 102 7.45 19.52 -2.88
N TYR A 103 6.14 19.49 -2.78
CA TYR A 103 5.44 18.64 -1.82
C TYR A 103 5.64 17.14 -2.11
N LEU A 104 5.65 16.34 -1.04
CA LEU A 104 5.80 14.89 -1.12
C LEU A 104 4.44 14.17 -1.15
N PHE A 105 3.38 14.90 -1.29
CA PHE A 105 2.03 14.41 -1.57
C PHE A 105 1.38 15.27 -2.65
N LYS A 106 0.35 14.75 -3.27
CA LYS A 106 -0.46 15.44 -4.29
C LYS A 106 -1.93 15.20 -3.97
N VAL A 107 -2.71 16.28 -3.91
CA VAL A 107 -4.16 16.19 -3.72
C VAL A 107 -4.84 16.46 -5.06
N THR A 108 -5.73 15.56 -5.46
CA THR A 108 -6.56 15.68 -6.66
C THR A 108 -8.01 15.35 -6.33
N TYR A 109 -8.91 15.81 -7.19
CA TYR A 109 -10.33 15.49 -7.08
C TYR A 109 -10.91 15.13 -8.43
N PHE A 110 -11.99 14.34 -8.43
CA PHE A 110 -12.78 14.05 -9.62
C PHE A 110 -14.21 13.71 -9.19
N ASP A 111 -15.19 14.44 -9.73
CA ASP A 111 -16.62 14.34 -9.39
C ASP A 111 -16.85 14.33 -7.86
N LYS A 112 -17.12 13.19 -7.26
CA LYS A 112 -17.37 12.99 -5.81
C LYS A 112 -16.15 12.51 -5.03
N LYS A 113 -15.01 12.36 -5.68
CA LYS A 113 -13.83 11.70 -5.10
C LYS A 113 -12.71 12.69 -4.79
N ILE A 114 -12.20 12.65 -3.56
CA ILE A 114 -10.96 13.31 -3.14
C ILE A 114 -9.86 12.26 -3.07
N ASN A 115 -8.72 12.51 -3.70
CA ASN A 115 -7.55 11.64 -3.67
C ASN A 115 -6.37 12.35 -3.02
N ILE A 116 -5.57 11.61 -2.28
CA ILE A 116 -4.23 12.00 -1.88
C ILE A 116 -3.22 10.93 -2.30
N ASP A 117 -2.30 11.26 -3.19
CA ASP A 117 -1.12 10.47 -3.51
C ASP A 117 -0.01 10.86 -2.55
N ILE A 118 0.60 9.91 -1.86
CA ILE A 118 1.65 10.17 -0.87
C ILE A 118 2.92 9.41 -1.25
N PHE A 119 4.03 10.14 -1.37
CA PHE A 119 5.34 9.55 -1.53
C PHE A 119 5.79 8.94 -0.20
N HIS A 120 6.11 7.66 -0.20
CA HIS A 120 6.38 6.87 1.01
C HIS A 120 7.57 7.38 1.85
N THR A 121 8.38 8.29 1.31
CA THR A 121 9.40 9.04 2.06
C THR A 121 8.80 9.91 3.17
N LEU A 122 7.57 10.38 3.00
CA LEU A 122 6.91 11.29 3.94
C LEU A 122 6.34 10.54 5.14
N THR A 123 5.63 9.43 4.89
CA THR A 123 4.90 8.68 5.91
C THR A 123 4.42 7.32 5.36
N ASP A 124 3.89 6.46 6.24
CA ASP A 124 3.23 5.20 5.88
C ASP A 124 1.71 5.34 5.71
N GLY A 125 1.06 4.25 5.25
CA GLY A 125 -0.38 4.24 4.97
C GLY A 125 -1.25 4.54 6.18
N ASN A 126 -0.91 4.05 7.37
CA ASN A 126 -1.66 4.32 8.60
C ASN A 126 -1.57 5.79 9.01
N ASN A 127 -0.35 6.33 9.02
CA ASN A 127 -0.11 7.73 9.39
C ASN A 127 -0.61 8.69 8.30
N GLY A 128 -0.47 8.33 7.03
CA GLY A 128 -1.06 9.05 5.89
C GLY A 128 -2.58 9.12 5.99
N SER A 129 -3.24 8.05 6.48
CA SER A 129 -4.68 8.05 6.71
C SER A 129 -5.12 9.01 7.80
N VAL A 130 -4.28 9.27 8.81
CA VAL A 130 -4.56 10.28 9.86
C VAL A 130 -4.59 11.68 9.27
N PHE A 131 -3.60 12.04 8.45
CA PHE A 131 -3.56 13.33 7.76
C PHE A 131 -4.71 13.46 6.74
N PHE A 132 -4.99 12.41 5.97
CA PHE A 132 -6.07 12.43 5.00
C PHE A 132 -7.45 12.60 5.65
N ARG A 133 -7.72 11.91 6.77
CA ARG A 133 -8.96 12.11 7.52
C ARG A 133 -9.12 13.54 8.02
N GLU A 134 -8.04 14.21 8.39
CA GLU A 134 -8.11 15.63 8.79
C GLU A 134 -8.53 16.52 7.62
N ILE A 135 -8.01 16.26 6.41
CA ILE A 135 -8.47 16.96 5.20
C ILE A 135 -9.97 16.72 4.97
N VAL A 136 -10.43 15.47 5.09
CA VAL A 136 -11.85 15.12 4.92
C VAL A 136 -12.73 15.80 5.95
N TYR A 137 -12.32 15.84 7.22
CA TYR A 137 -13.04 16.54 8.28
C TYR A 137 -13.17 18.04 8.00
N ASN A 138 -12.05 18.69 7.67
CA ASN A 138 -12.04 20.11 7.36
C ASN A 138 -12.89 20.43 6.12
N TYR A 139 -12.84 19.56 5.09
CA TYR A 139 -13.68 19.72 3.90
C TYR A 139 -15.16 19.66 4.25
N LEU A 140 -15.60 18.64 4.98
CA LEU A 140 -16.99 18.45 5.34
C LEU A 140 -17.50 19.56 6.27
N GLU A 141 -16.68 20.03 7.21
CA GLU A 141 -17.04 21.16 8.09
C GLU A 141 -17.21 22.48 7.34
N LEU A 142 -16.39 22.72 6.31
CA LEU A 142 -16.50 23.90 5.47
C LEU A 142 -17.65 23.80 4.47
N ALA A 143 -17.96 22.60 3.99
CA ALA A 143 -19.06 22.34 3.05
C ALA A 143 -20.45 22.37 3.75
N HIS A 144 -20.49 21.95 5.02
CA HIS A 144 -21.74 21.82 5.79
C HIS A 144 -21.64 22.49 7.16
N PRO A 145 -21.46 23.83 7.24
CA PRO A 145 -21.18 24.52 8.49
C PRO A 145 -22.30 24.38 9.54
N ASP A 146 -23.54 24.23 9.10
CA ASP A 146 -24.71 24.10 9.98
C ASP A 146 -24.74 22.77 10.74
N ASP A 147 -24.13 21.73 10.20
CA ASP A 147 -24.08 20.40 10.82
C ASP A 147 -22.94 20.26 11.84
N PHE A 148 -21.95 21.15 11.80
CA PHE A 148 -20.73 21.03 12.61
C PHE A 148 -20.51 22.29 13.48
N LYS A 149 -20.89 22.19 14.77
CA LYS A 149 -20.65 23.24 15.75
C LYS A 149 -19.17 23.28 16.18
N GLU A 150 -18.69 24.45 16.60
CA GLU A 150 -17.29 24.71 16.96
C GLU A 150 -16.72 23.82 18.06
N GLU A 151 -17.57 23.31 18.97
CA GLU A 151 -17.17 22.39 20.03
C GLU A 151 -16.59 21.06 19.51
N GLN A 152 -17.01 20.57 18.35
CA GLN A 152 -16.55 19.29 17.80
C GLN A 152 -15.14 19.37 17.19
N ARG A 153 -14.70 20.57 16.80
CA ARG A 153 -13.34 20.83 16.30
C ARG A 153 -12.29 20.66 17.41
N ARG A 154 -12.64 20.93 18.67
CA ARG A 154 -11.73 20.88 19.83
C ARG A 154 -11.33 19.45 20.20
N TYR A 155 -12.16 18.43 19.93
CA TYR A 155 -11.89 17.03 20.27
C TYR A 155 -10.88 16.34 19.36
N ARG A 156 -10.43 16.97 18.26
CA ARG A 156 -9.47 16.39 17.31
C ARG A 156 -8.03 16.83 17.59
N LYS A 157 -7.65 16.94 18.86
CA LYS A 157 -6.23 17.17 19.21
C LYS A 157 -5.40 15.99 18.75
N ALA A 158 -4.55 16.20 17.76
CA ALA A 158 -3.59 15.20 17.33
C ALA A 158 -2.30 15.37 18.14
N GLU A 159 -2.10 14.49 19.12
CA GLU A 159 -0.79 14.32 19.73
C GLU A 159 0.02 13.37 18.85
N TYR A 160 1.00 13.89 18.14
CA TYR A 160 1.95 13.09 17.39
C TYR A 160 3.38 13.60 17.60
N THR A 161 4.33 12.67 17.42
CA THR A 161 5.76 13.00 17.43
C THR A 161 6.34 12.85 16.03
N MET A 162 7.51 13.42 15.80
CA MET A 162 8.30 13.23 14.57
C MET A 162 9.53 12.35 14.81
N GLU A 163 9.52 11.57 15.89
CA GLU A 163 10.61 10.67 16.24
C GLU A 163 10.82 9.59 15.18
N ASP A 164 12.05 9.09 15.08
CA ASP A 164 12.33 7.86 14.34
C ASP A 164 12.02 6.66 15.25
N GLY A 165 10.80 6.11 15.12
CA GLY A 165 10.36 4.98 15.92
C GLY A 165 11.22 3.73 15.76
N TYR A 166 11.96 3.57 14.65
CA TYR A 166 12.88 2.45 14.46
C TYR A 166 14.10 2.58 15.34
N ILE A 167 14.70 3.78 15.41
CA ILE A 167 15.88 4.04 16.24
C ILE A 167 15.49 3.98 17.72
N ALA A 168 14.33 4.51 18.10
CA ALA A 168 13.82 4.49 19.47
C ALA A 168 13.62 3.05 20.00
N ASN A 169 13.34 2.10 19.10
CA ASN A 169 13.07 0.69 19.45
C ASN A 169 14.19 -0.26 18.95
N TYR A 170 15.41 0.22 18.77
CA TYR A 170 16.53 -0.58 18.31
C TYR A 170 17.15 -1.45 19.42
N ASP A 171 17.20 -2.76 19.19
CA ASP A 171 17.95 -3.69 20.05
C ASP A 171 19.19 -4.24 19.32
N LYS A 172 20.39 -3.97 19.87
CA LYS A 172 21.66 -4.43 19.31
C LYS A 172 21.82 -5.96 19.30
N LYS A 173 21.17 -6.67 20.21
CA LYS A 173 21.26 -8.14 20.35
C LYS A 173 20.38 -8.87 19.34
N ALA A 174 19.25 -8.29 18.94
CA ALA A 174 18.31 -8.92 18.02
C ALA A 174 18.90 -8.98 16.59
N LYS A 175 19.00 -10.19 16.02
CA LYS A 175 19.51 -10.45 14.66
C LYS A 175 18.53 -11.33 13.90
N ASP A 176 18.27 -10.98 12.66
CA ASP A 176 17.49 -11.79 11.71
C ASP A 176 18.45 -12.68 10.89
N LYS A 177 18.16 -13.98 10.82
CA LYS A 177 18.93 -14.98 10.06
C LYS A 177 18.13 -15.56 8.88
N ARG A 178 17.09 -14.88 8.40
CA ARG A 178 16.21 -15.42 7.38
C ARG A 178 16.94 -15.71 6.08
N SER A 179 16.73 -16.92 5.56
CA SER A 179 17.17 -17.31 4.23
C SER A 179 16.35 -16.56 3.17
N ILE A 180 17.03 -16.04 2.16
CA ILE A 180 16.42 -15.29 1.07
C ILE A 180 16.28 -16.22 -0.15
N GLN A 181 15.05 -16.69 -0.40
CA GLN A 181 14.70 -17.44 -1.61
C GLN A 181 13.90 -16.56 -2.56
N LYS A 182 14.18 -16.60 -3.87
CA LYS A 182 13.40 -15.90 -4.89
C LYS A 182 11.94 -16.32 -4.87
N ALA A 183 11.04 -15.40 -5.23
CA ALA A 183 9.61 -15.64 -5.34
C ALA A 183 9.21 -16.02 -6.78
N TYR A 184 8.03 -16.61 -6.91
CA TYR A 184 7.35 -16.71 -8.20
C TYR A 184 7.03 -15.30 -8.71
N CYS A 185 7.45 -14.98 -9.93
CA CYS A 185 7.14 -13.71 -10.58
C CYS A 185 5.97 -13.89 -11.53
N LEU A 186 4.91 -13.11 -11.35
CA LEU A 186 3.72 -13.12 -12.21
C LEU A 186 4.13 -12.93 -13.68
N LYS A 187 3.60 -13.78 -14.57
CA LYS A 187 3.79 -13.69 -16.01
C LYS A 187 2.64 -12.89 -16.63
N GLY A 188 2.79 -12.46 -17.86
CA GLY A 188 1.76 -11.77 -18.63
C GLY A 188 2.30 -10.56 -19.38
N ARG A 189 1.57 -10.15 -20.43
CA ARG A 189 1.85 -8.94 -21.19
C ARG A 189 1.48 -7.73 -20.35
N LYS A 190 2.24 -6.64 -20.48
CA LYS A 190 1.95 -5.39 -19.80
C LYS A 190 1.00 -4.55 -20.64
N ILE A 191 0.16 -3.79 -19.98
CA ILE A 191 -0.60 -2.70 -20.62
C ILE A 191 0.35 -1.59 -21.09
N SER A 192 -0.17 -0.64 -21.86
CA SER A 192 0.62 0.47 -22.40
C SER A 192 1.38 1.21 -21.30
N LEU A 193 2.53 1.81 -21.69
CA LEU A 193 3.43 2.47 -20.74
C LEU A 193 2.71 3.56 -19.94
N GLY A 194 2.78 3.44 -18.62
CA GLY A 194 2.22 4.41 -17.68
C GLY A 194 0.73 4.19 -17.33
N ALA A 195 0.03 3.27 -18.00
CA ALA A 195 -1.31 2.88 -17.61
C ALA A 195 -1.28 1.91 -16.42
N VAL A 196 -2.27 2.01 -15.55
CA VAL A 196 -2.49 1.13 -14.41
C VAL A 196 -3.95 0.72 -14.42
N SER A 197 -4.22 -0.57 -14.47
CA SER A 197 -5.55 -1.12 -14.23
C SER A 197 -5.84 -1.08 -12.73
N VAL A 198 -7.02 -0.62 -12.38
CA VAL A 198 -7.53 -0.58 -11.02
C VAL A 198 -8.85 -1.32 -10.98
N VAL A 199 -8.97 -2.29 -10.09
CA VAL A 199 -10.21 -3.00 -9.80
C VAL A 199 -10.46 -2.91 -8.29
N HIS A 200 -11.59 -2.34 -7.93
CA HIS A 200 -12.09 -2.29 -6.56
C HIS A 200 -13.15 -3.38 -6.38
N GLU A 201 -12.97 -4.22 -5.40
CA GLU A 201 -13.97 -5.17 -4.94
C GLU A 201 -14.52 -4.67 -3.60
N ILE A 202 -15.73 -4.16 -3.61
CA ILE A 202 -16.46 -3.65 -2.45
C ILE A 202 -17.18 -4.85 -1.83
N ILE A 203 -16.69 -5.31 -0.70
CA ILE A 203 -17.07 -6.59 -0.07
C ILE A 203 -17.86 -6.30 1.20
N ASP A 204 -18.98 -7.00 1.40
CA ASP A 204 -19.72 -6.98 2.67
C ASP A 204 -18.82 -7.51 3.82
N LEU A 205 -18.43 -6.60 4.71
CA LEU A 205 -17.51 -6.90 5.81
C LEU A 205 -18.15 -7.84 6.86
N LYS A 206 -19.47 -7.78 7.05
CA LYS A 206 -20.17 -8.64 8.01
C LYS A 206 -20.18 -10.08 7.49
N MET A 207 -20.47 -10.29 6.22
CA MET A 207 -20.43 -11.61 5.60
C MET A 207 -19.00 -12.17 5.57
N LEU A 208 -18.01 -11.36 5.20
CA LEU A 208 -16.61 -11.76 5.22
C LEU A 208 -16.15 -12.15 6.65
N LYS A 209 -16.52 -11.38 7.67
CA LYS A 209 -16.22 -11.73 9.07
C LYS A 209 -16.91 -13.02 9.51
N THR A 210 -18.12 -13.26 9.06
CA THR A 210 -18.84 -14.52 9.36
C THR A 210 -18.10 -15.70 8.73
N GLU A 211 -17.63 -15.55 7.49
CA GLU A 211 -16.82 -16.58 6.83
C GLU A 211 -15.49 -16.83 7.56
N THR A 212 -14.75 -15.76 7.90
CA THR A 212 -13.46 -15.91 8.61
C THR A 212 -13.59 -16.53 10.00
N LYS A 213 -14.72 -16.33 10.68
CA LYS A 213 -15.01 -16.97 11.98
C LYS A 213 -15.12 -18.50 11.89
N LYS A 214 -15.62 -19.05 10.77
CA LYS A 214 -15.69 -20.52 10.57
C LYS A 214 -14.30 -21.17 10.63
N TYR A 215 -13.26 -20.42 10.26
CA TYR A 215 -11.87 -20.88 10.24
C TYR A 215 -11.04 -20.38 11.42
N ASP A 216 -11.64 -19.65 12.36
CA ASP A 216 -10.92 -19.00 13.46
C ASP A 216 -9.69 -18.24 12.95
N CYS A 217 -9.89 -17.33 12.01
CA CYS A 217 -8.83 -16.52 11.40
C CYS A 217 -9.23 -15.05 11.25
N THR A 218 -8.21 -14.21 11.11
CA THR A 218 -8.41 -12.78 10.81
C THR A 218 -8.71 -12.58 9.33
N VAL A 219 -9.39 -11.46 9.00
CA VAL A 219 -9.63 -11.05 7.60
C VAL A 219 -8.34 -11.00 6.79
N THR A 220 -7.24 -10.50 7.38
CA THR A 220 -5.95 -10.42 6.68
C THR A 220 -5.37 -11.80 6.38
N GLN A 221 -5.44 -12.76 7.31
CA GLN A 221 -5.01 -14.13 7.08
C GLN A 221 -5.84 -14.80 5.99
N TYR A 222 -7.16 -14.67 6.07
CA TYR A 222 -8.08 -15.24 5.10
C TYR A 222 -7.81 -14.71 3.69
N LEU A 223 -7.79 -13.39 3.51
CA LEU A 223 -7.53 -12.78 2.20
C LEU A 223 -6.11 -13.06 1.67
N THR A 224 -5.11 -13.23 2.55
CA THR A 224 -3.78 -13.68 2.15
C THR A 224 -3.81 -15.11 1.59
N ALA A 225 -4.57 -16.00 2.22
CA ALA A 225 -4.75 -17.38 1.74
C ALA A 225 -5.51 -17.40 0.40
N VAL A 226 -6.56 -16.59 0.26
CA VAL A 226 -7.32 -16.43 -0.99
C VAL A 226 -6.41 -15.94 -2.11
N LEU A 227 -5.55 -14.95 -1.86
CA LEU A 227 -4.58 -14.47 -2.87
C LEU A 227 -3.61 -15.58 -3.32
N ILE A 228 -3.06 -16.38 -2.40
CA ILE A 228 -2.18 -17.51 -2.75
C ILE A 228 -2.94 -18.50 -3.62
N TYR A 229 -4.17 -18.86 -3.23
CA TYR A 229 -5.05 -19.75 -3.99
C TYR A 229 -5.30 -19.22 -5.40
N CYS A 230 -5.70 -17.95 -5.54
CA CYS A 230 -6.00 -17.31 -6.82
C CYS A 230 -4.77 -17.19 -7.72
N VAL A 231 -3.61 -16.84 -7.18
CA VAL A 231 -2.36 -16.81 -7.97
C VAL A 231 -2.03 -18.19 -8.51
N TYR A 232 -2.21 -19.26 -7.72
CA TYR A 232 -1.97 -20.62 -8.19
C TYR A 232 -2.99 -21.03 -9.26
N THR A 233 -4.28 -20.82 -9.02
CA THR A 233 -5.37 -21.17 -9.95
C THR A 233 -5.20 -20.46 -11.29
N ALA A 234 -5.03 -19.14 -11.28
CA ALA A 234 -4.93 -18.34 -12.49
C ALA A 234 -3.71 -18.69 -13.36
N ASN A 235 -2.58 -19.07 -12.75
CA ASN A 235 -1.33 -19.27 -13.50
C ASN A 235 -0.99 -20.73 -13.78
N PHE A 236 -1.55 -21.70 -13.04
CA PHE A 236 -1.16 -23.10 -13.14
C PHE A 236 -2.31 -24.06 -13.46
N MET A 237 -3.56 -23.66 -13.16
CA MET A 237 -4.72 -24.50 -13.48
C MET A 237 -5.43 -24.04 -14.76
N ASN A 238 -5.60 -22.73 -14.98
CA ASN A 238 -6.30 -22.22 -16.16
C ASN A 238 -5.44 -22.27 -17.45
N SER A 239 -4.11 -22.31 -17.34
CA SER A 239 -3.21 -22.47 -18.49
C SER A 239 -3.41 -23.82 -19.22
N LYS A 240 -4.00 -24.82 -18.56
CA LYS A 240 -4.35 -26.10 -19.19
C LYS A 240 -5.59 -26.03 -20.07
N LYS A 241 -6.49 -25.06 -19.89
CA LYS A 241 -7.72 -24.94 -20.70
C LYS A 241 -7.45 -24.45 -22.12
N SER A 242 -6.38 -23.66 -22.34
CA SER A 242 -6.03 -23.16 -23.68
C SER A 242 -5.32 -24.21 -24.57
N ASP A 243 -4.68 -25.22 -23.97
CA ASP A 243 -3.97 -26.27 -24.72
C ASP A 243 -4.82 -27.55 -24.91
N SER A 244 -5.98 -27.66 -24.23
CA SER A 244 -6.80 -28.88 -24.17
C SER A 244 -8.04 -28.86 -25.05
N GLU A 245 -8.24 -27.88 -25.95
CA GLU A 245 -9.23 -28.01 -27.02
C GLU A 245 -8.83 -29.07 -28.09
N LYS A 246 -7.66 -29.70 -27.96
CA LYS A 246 -7.19 -30.72 -28.92
C LYS A 246 -7.24 -32.15 -28.44
N ASN A 247 -7.47 -32.50 -27.16
CA ASN A 247 -7.66 -33.89 -26.74
C ASN A 247 -8.40 -34.02 -25.40
N VAL A 248 -9.67 -34.40 -25.44
CA VAL A 248 -10.57 -34.65 -24.30
C VAL A 248 -10.58 -36.12 -23.86
N GLU A 249 -9.51 -36.83 -23.90
CA GLU A 249 -9.47 -38.21 -23.37
C GLU A 249 -8.16 -38.43 -22.61
N ASN A 250 -8.06 -38.01 -21.37
CA ASN A 250 -7.17 -38.50 -20.31
C ASN A 250 -6.94 -37.46 -19.21
N LEU A 251 -7.97 -37.17 -18.41
CA LEU A 251 -7.85 -36.40 -17.16
C LEU A 251 -7.51 -37.35 -16.00
N GLY A 252 -6.49 -38.14 -16.14
CA GLY A 252 -5.79 -38.77 -15.02
C GLY A 252 -4.72 -37.81 -14.50
N ALA A 253 -4.52 -37.78 -13.16
CA ALA A 253 -3.57 -36.96 -12.37
C ALA A 253 -2.37 -36.40 -13.17
N GLY A 254 -2.62 -35.37 -13.97
CA GLY A 254 -1.64 -34.82 -14.90
C GLY A 254 -0.51 -34.13 -14.15
N LYS A 255 0.72 -34.41 -14.52
CA LYS A 255 1.94 -33.72 -14.09
C LYS A 255 1.76 -32.21 -14.23
N GLY A 256 1.17 -31.56 -13.20
CA GLY A 256 1.01 -30.10 -13.14
C GLY A 256 2.36 -29.43 -13.29
N MET A 257 2.41 -28.31 -13.97
CA MET A 257 3.63 -27.53 -14.14
C MET A 257 4.24 -27.24 -12.76
N LYS A 258 5.46 -27.74 -12.50
CA LYS A 258 6.12 -27.64 -11.21
C LYS A 258 6.42 -26.18 -10.88
N LEU A 259 5.97 -25.72 -9.72
CA LEU A 259 6.26 -24.39 -9.22
C LEU A 259 7.75 -24.30 -8.83
N LYS A 260 8.56 -23.62 -9.65
CA LYS A 260 10.02 -23.51 -9.42
C LYS A 260 10.37 -22.67 -8.19
N ASN A 261 9.60 -21.61 -7.93
CA ASN A 261 9.79 -20.70 -6.79
C ASN A 261 8.46 -20.54 -6.05
N PRO A 262 8.45 -20.38 -4.72
CA PRO A 262 7.22 -20.24 -3.95
C PRO A 262 6.45 -18.96 -4.31
N ILE A 263 5.14 -19.01 -4.19
CA ILE A 263 4.29 -17.81 -4.17
C ILE A 263 4.53 -17.11 -2.84
N LYS A 264 4.93 -15.84 -2.90
CA LYS A 264 5.26 -15.04 -1.71
C LYS A 264 4.40 -13.80 -1.64
N ILE A 265 3.58 -13.71 -0.60
CA ILE A 265 2.78 -12.53 -0.30
C ILE A 265 3.47 -11.74 0.81
N CYS A 266 3.87 -10.50 0.50
CA CYS A 266 4.40 -9.55 1.47
C CYS A 266 3.22 -8.83 2.14
N VAL A 267 3.15 -8.89 3.47
CA VAL A 267 2.07 -8.25 4.27
C VAL A 267 2.71 -7.22 5.19
N PRO A 268 2.51 -5.91 4.92
CA PRO A 268 2.95 -4.85 5.81
C PRO A 268 2.27 -4.91 7.19
N VAL A 269 3.01 -4.54 8.22
CA VAL A 269 2.59 -4.62 9.63
C VAL A 269 2.82 -3.28 10.30
N ASN A 270 1.79 -2.74 10.93
CA ASN A 270 1.89 -1.52 11.72
C ASN A 270 2.63 -1.78 13.04
N LEU A 271 3.80 -1.19 13.21
CA LEU A 271 4.65 -1.39 14.39
C LEU A 271 4.10 -0.76 15.67
N LYS A 272 3.16 0.18 15.57
CA LYS A 272 2.48 0.75 16.75
C LYS A 272 1.66 -0.28 17.54
N ARG A 273 1.44 -1.46 16.97
CA ARG A 273 0.82 -2.61 17.68
C ARG A 273 1.79 -3.35 18.60
N TYR A 274 3.09 -3.17 18.39
CA TYR A 274 4.16 -3.87 19.10
C TYR A 274 4.99 -2.93 19.96
N PHE A 275 5.06 -1.66 19.59
CA PHE A 275 5.89 -0.65 20.26
C PHE A 275 5.05 0.59 20.54
N SER A 276 5.20 1.14 21.73
CA SER A 276 4.57 2.41 22.08
C SER A 276 5.24 3.54 21.31
N SER A 277 4.55 4.11 20.32
CA SER A 277 5.03 5.26 19.54
C SER A 277 3.86 6.09 19.03
N LYS A 278 3.99 7.41 19.14
CA LYS A 278 3.05 8.40 18.58
C LYS A 278 3.58 9.00 17.28
N THR A 279 4.61 8.42 16.66
CA THR A 279 5.23 9.01 15.46
C THR A 279 4.25 9.11 14.29
N ILE A 280 4.32 10.22 13.56
CA ILE A 280 3.63 10.43 12.28
C ILE A 280 4.53 10.08 11.08
N SER A 281 5.81 9.81 11.31
CA SER A 281 6.76 9.30 10.32
C SER A 281 6.48 7.83 10.01
N ASN A 282 7.22 7.23 9.08
CA ASN A 282 7.09 5.79 8.81
C ASN A 282 7.42 4.97 10.06
N PHE A 283 6.52 4.04 10.40
CA PHE A 283 6.78 3.06 11.45
C PHE A 283 6.03 1.76 11.17
N PHE A 284 6.51 1.04 10.17
CA PHE A 284 5.97 -0.25 9.74
C PHE A 284 7.07 -1.29 9.52
N SER A 285 6.71 -2.54 9.52
CA SER A 285 7.53 -3.67 9.09
C SER A 285 6.73 -4.51 8.09
N TYR A 286 7.18 -5.70 7.78
CA TYR A 286 6.45 -6.64 6.95
C TYR A 286 6.77 -8.08 7.35
N ILE A 287 5.83 -8.96 7.13
CA ILE A 287 6.06 -10.39 7.08
C ILE A 287 5.88 -10.87 5.64
N THR A 288 6.49 -12.00 5.31
CA THR A 288 6.32 -12.63 3.99
C THR A 288 5.83 -14.05 4.20
N VAL A 289 4.63 -14.35 3.69
CA VAL A 289 4.07 -15.70 3.64
C VAL A 289 4.58 -16.37 2.37
N SER A 290 5.23 -17.52 2.50
CA SER A 290 5.92 -18.20 1.40
C SER A 290 5.35 -19.60 1.20
N ALA A 291 4.45 -19.77 0.22
CA ALA A 291 3.79 -21.03 -0.08
C ALA A 291 4.44 -21.72 -1.30
N ASN A 292 5.01 -22.90 -1.09
CA ASN A 292 5.46 -23.79 -2.16
C ASN A 292 4.31 -24.73 -2.58
N GLN A 293 4.54 -25.53 -3.62
CA GLN A 293 3.53 -26.43 -4.15
C GLN A 293 3.07 -27.49 -3.13
N GLU A 294 3.96 -27.99 -2.29
CA GLU A 294 3.67 -29.01 -1.28
C GLU A 294 2.73 -28.48 -0.19
N ILE A 295 2.86 -27.18 0.15
CA ILE A 295 1.97 -26.50 1.10
C ILE A 295 0.57 -26.30 0.50
N MET A 296 0.46 -26.09 -0.80
CA MET A 296 -0.80 -25.76 -1.47
C MET A 296 -1.62 -26.98 -1.88
N LEU A 297 -0.96 -28.12 -2.12
CA LEU A 297 -1.62 -29.34 -2.61
C LEU A 297 -1.85 -30.33 -1.49
N GLU A 298 -3.01 -30.96 -1.50
CA GLU A 298 -3.38 -32.13 -0.69
C GLU A 298 -3.73 -33.26 -1.64
N ASN A 299 -2.98 -34.37 -1.59
CA ASN A 299 -3.11 -35.49 -2.52
C ASN A 299 -3.08 -35.06 -4.01
N GLY A 300 -2.28 -34.02 -4.33
CA GLY A 300 -2.17 -33.48 -5.68
C GLY A 300 -3.27 -32.47 -6.07
N ILE A 301 -4.27 -32.24 -5.23
CA ILE A 301 -5.39 -31.32 -5.44
C ILE A 301 -5.14 -30.01 -4.67
N LEU A 302 -5.46 -28.86 -5.27
CA LEU A 302 -5.35 -27.57 -4.61
C LEU A 302 -6.35 -27.48 -3.46
N SER A 303 -5.84 -27.31 -2.23
CA SER A 303 -6.64 -27.25 -1.00
C SER A 303 -6.54 -25.85 -0.37
N PHE A 304 -7.67 -25.14 -0.30
CA PHE A 304 -7.74 -23.84 0.39
C PHE A 304 -7.51 -23.99 1.89
N ASP A 305 -8.06 -25.03 2.50
CA ASP A 305 -7.96 -25.26 3.95
C ASP A 305 -6.51 -25.49 4.38
N LYS A 306 -5.75 -26.22 3.57
CA LYS A 306 -4.31 -26.42 3.79
C LYS A 306 -3.52 -25.14 3.66
N ILE A 307 -3.82 -24.31 2.64
CA ILE A 307 -3.21 -22.99 2.47
C ILE A 307 -3.53 -22.09 3.66
N LEU A 308 -4.80 -22.03 4.08
CA LEU A 308 -5.22 -21.17 5.20
C LEU A 308 -4.60 -21.60 6.52
N SER A 309 -4.55 -22.90 6.80
CA SER A 309 -3.89 -23.43 7.99
C SER A 309 -2.41 -23.07 8.03
N PHE A 310 -1.72 -23.17 6.90
CA PHE A 310 -0.34 -22.73 6.79
C PHE A 310 -0.20 -21.21 7.03
N VAL A 311 -1.04 -20.38 6.40
CA VAL A 311 -1.02 -18.92 6.57
C VAL A 311 -1.24 -18.55 8.04
N LYS A 312 -2.23 -19.16 8.72
CA LYS A 312 -2.49 -18.92 10.16
C LYS A 312 -1.25 -19.21 11.00
N ASN A 313 -0.62 -20.35 10.79
CA ASN A 313 0.58 -20.75 11.53
C ASN A 313 1.76 -19.82 11.25
N ASP A 314 1.99 -19.45 9.99
CA ASP A 314 3.08 -18.57 9.57
C ASP A 314 2.91 -17.15 10.15
N PHE A 315 1.68 -16.63 10.21
CA PHE A 315 1.36 -15.37 10.89
C PHE A 315 1.64 -15.46 12.40
N LYS A 316 1.22 -16.55 13.06
CA LYS A 316 1.43 -16.77 14.50
C LYS A 316 2.92 -16.76 14.86
N ILE A 317 3.76 -17.39 14.04
CA ILE A 317 5.21 -17.43 14.26
C ILE A 317 5.85 -16.05 14.01
N LYS A 318 5.48 -15.38 12.91
CA LYS A 318 6.18 -14.16 12.45
C LYS A 318 5.70 -12.87 13.10
N LEU A 319 4.48 -12.85 13.66
CA LEU A 319 3.91 -11.67 14.31
C LEU A 319 4.11 -11.68 15.83
N THR A 320 5.15 -12.33 16.33
CA THR A 320 5.57 -12.21 17.72
C THR A 320 6.38 -10.94 17.93
N GLN A 321 6.38 -10.41 19.17
CA GLN A 321 7.19 -9.25 19.55
C GLN A 321 8.67 -9.48 19.21
N GLU A 322 9.17 -10.68 19.47
CA GLU A 322 10.57 -11.05 19.23
C GLU A 322 10.93 -11.04 17.74
N GLU A 323 10.13 -11.65 16.88
CA GLU A 323 10.40 -11.70 15.44
C GLU A 323 10.31 -10.32 14.77
N ILE A 324 9.34 -9.51 15.20
CA ILE A 324 9.21 -8.12 14.76
C ILE A 324 10.41 -7.31 15.25
N GLN A 325 10.86 -7.48 16.49
CA GLN A 325 12.06 -6.82 17.03
C GLN A 325 13.32 -7.17 16.22
N LYS A 326 13.50 -8.45 15.84
CA LYS A 326 14.64 -8.88 15.00
C LYS A 326 14.63 -8.15 13.66
N THR A 327 13.46 -8.04 13.03
CA THR A 327 13.32 -7.34 11.74
C THR A 327 13.62 -5.85 11.85
N VAL A 328 13.03 -5.17 12.84
CA VAL A 328 13.29 -3.74 13.12
C VAL A 328 14.76 -3.50 13.34
N SER A 329 15.40 -4.30 14.22
CA SER A 329 16.80 -4.12 14.59
C SER A 329 17.76 -4.39 13.43
N THR A 330 17.45 -5.36 12.56
CA THR A 330 18.24 -5.63 11.36
C THR A 330 18.17 -4.47 10.36
N ASN A 331 16.98 -3.89 10.16
CA ASN A 331 16.80 -2.73 9.29
C ASN A 331 17.55 -1.49 9.82
N VAL A 332 17.50 -1.24 11.14
CA VAL A 332 18.25 -0.14 11.77
C VAL A 332 19.74 -0.35 11.61
N ARG A 333 20.24 -1.57 11.83
CA ARG A 333 21.67 -1.89 11.69
C ARG A 333 22.19 -1.60 10.29
N LEU A 334 21.41 -1.94 9.25
CA LEU A 334 21.77 -1.62 7.87
C LEU A 334 21.80 -0.09 7.64
N GLY A 335 20.77 0.63 8.08
CA GLY A 335 20.67 2.08 7.92
C GLY A 335 21.64 2.89 8.77
N THR A 336 22.21 2.29 9.84
CA THR A 336 23.17 2.93 10.75
C THR A 336 24.61 2.50 10.54
N ASN A 337 24.88 1.55 9.63
CA ASN A 337 26.23 1.05 9.34
C ASN A 337 27.18 2.20 8.97
N PRO A 338 28.33 2.36 9.66
CA PRO A 338 29.27 3.46 9.44
C PRO A 338 29.78 3.53 8.00
N PHE A 339 30.11 2.38 7.39
CA PHE A 339 30.55 2.33 5.99
C PHE A 339 29.49 2.84 5.02
N ILE A 340 28.22 2.41 5.19
CA ILE A 340 27.13 2.88 4.35
C ILE A 340 26.88 4.38 4.57
N LYS A 341 27.02 4.87 5.80
CA LYS A 341 26.86 6.30 6.12
C LYS A 341 27.91 7.16 5.45
N SER A 342 29.16 6.69 5.36
CA SER A 342 30.30 7.45 4.84
C SER A 342 30.30 7.58 3.30
N ILE A 343 29.54 6.76 2.58
CA ILE A 343 29.46 6.85 1.11
C ILE A 343 28.66 8.10 0.71
N PRO A 344 29.20 9.00 -0.13
CA PRO A 344 28.46 10.14 -0.67
C PRO A 344 27.19 9.70 -1.40
N LEU A 345 26.12 10.50 -1.31
CA LEU A 345 24.80 10.17 -1.86
C LEU A 345 24.84 9.85 -3.37
N VAL A 346 25.68 10.57 -4.12
CA VAL A 346 25.83 10.37 -5.59
C VAL A 346 26.32 8.95 -5.90
N LEU A 347 27.28 8.43 -5.15
CA LEU A 347 27.83 7.07 -5.32
C LEU A 347 26.87 6.02 -4.76
N LYS A 348 26.13 6.36 -3.71
CA LYS A 348 25.15 5.46 -3.07
C LYS A 348 23.93 5.19 -3.96
N LYS A 349 23.46 6.19 -4.69
CA LYS A 349 22.26 6.10 -5.55
C LYS A 349 22.27 4.89 -6.52
N PRO A 350 23.29 4.64 -7.35
CA PRO A 350 23.29 3.50 -8.26
C PRO A 350 23.34 2.15 -7.55
N ILE A 351 24.11 2.03 -6.46
CA ILE A 351 24.23 0.78 -5.68
C ILE A 351 22.90 0.41 -5.06
N VAL A 352 22.24 1.37 -4.40
CA VAL A 352 20.93 1.12 -3.75
C VAL A 352 19.85 0.82 -4.79
N ARG A 353 19.84 1.49 -5.94
CA ARG A 353 18.88 1.20 -7.03
C ARG A 353 19.01 -0.23 -7.55
N LEU A 354 20.25 -0.69 -7.76
CA LEU A 354 20.51 -2.06 -8.19
C LEU A 354 20.05 -3.07 -7.13
N SER A 355 20.43 -2.86 -5.88
CA SER A 355 20.04 -3.71 -4.75
C SER A 355 18.52 -3.74 -4.57
N TYR A 356 17.85 -2.59 -4.65
CA TYR A 356 16.40 -2.48 -4.57
C TYR A 356 15.69 -3.29 -5.66
N SER A 357 16.16 -3.19 -6.91
CA SER A 357 15.65 -3.98 -8.03
C SER A 357 15.79 -5.49 -7.81
N GLN A 358 16.88 -5.94 -7.16
CA GLN A 358 17.07 -7.37 -6.86
C GLN A 358 16.18 -7.84 -5.71
N ILE A 359 16.07 -7.05 -4.63
CA ILE A 359 15.23 -7.38 -3.47
C ILE A 359 13.77 -7.55 -3.87
N ARG A 360 13.26 -6.80 -4.83
CA ARG A 360 11.89 -6.92 -5.34
C ARG A 360 11.57 -8.33 -5.90
N LYS A 361 12.56 -9.07 -6.39
CA LYS A 361 12.39 -10.45 -6.91
C LYS A 361 12.08 -11.49 -5.83
N TYR A 362 12.08 -11.08 -4.56
CA TYR A 362 11.78 -11.96 -3.44
C TYR A 362 10.31 -11.87 -2.98
N THR A 363 9.47 -11.14 -3.73
CA THR A 363 8.04 -10.99 -3.47
C THR A 363 7.27 -11.23 -4.78
N THR A 364 6.21 -12.03 -4.71
CA THR A 364 5.26 -12.21 -5.83
C THR A 364 4.31 -11.03 -5.90
N MET A 365 3.77 -10.64 -4.74
CA MET A 365 2.73 -9.63 -4.61
C MET A 365 2.75 -9.05 -3.17
N THR A 366 2.47 -7.78 -3.03
CA THR A 366 2.25 -7.13 -1.73
C THR A 366 0.74 -6.98 -1.48
N PHE A 367 0.29 -7.34 -0.28
CA PHE A 367 -1.07 -7.09 0.21
C PHE A 367 -1.03 -6.24 1.48
N SER A 368 -1.47 -5.00 1.39
CA SER A 368 -1.51 -4.04 2.51
C SER A 368 -2.95 -3.83 2.98
N ASN A 369 -3.24 -4.20 4.22
CA ASN A 369 -4.51 -3.93 4.86
C ASN A 369 -4.32 -2.90 5.99
N ILE A 370 -4.76 -1.66 5.76
CA ILE A 370 -4.67 -0.59 6.79
C ILE A 370 -5.80 -0.67 7.82
N GLY A 371 -6.75 -1.59 7.63
CA GLY A 371 -7.86 -1.81 8.55
C GLY A 371 -8.96 -0.77 8.43
N ARG A 372 -9.66 -0.52 9.55
CA ARG A 372 -10.78 0.40 9.58
C ARG A 372 -10.31 1.85 9.56
N ILE A 373 -10.85 2.63 8.62
CA ILE A 373 -10.70 4.09 8.63
C ILE A 373 -11.77 4.65 9.57
N GLY A 374 -11.33 5.02 10.78
CA GLY A 374 -12.22 5.53 11.81
C GLY A 374 -12.63 6.97 11.51
N ILE A 375 -13.91 7.17 11.22
CA ILE A 375 -14.54 8.48 11.04
C ILE A 375 -15.54 8.71 12.17
N ILE A 376 -15.58 9.91 12.73
CA ILE A 376 -16.50 10.29 13.80
C ILE A 376 -17.94 10.32 13.24
N GLY A 377 -18.91 9.82 14.02
CA GLY A 377 -20.27 9.48 13.57
C GLY A 377 -20.99 10.50 12.67
N LYS A 378 -20.98 11.79 12.99
CA LYS A 378 -21.69 12.82 12.19
C LYS A 378 -21.16 12.99 10.76
N TYR A 379 -19.87 12.70 10.52
CA TYR A 379 -19.25 12.84 9.21
C TYR A 379 -19.58 11.64 8.30
N GLN A 380 -19.92 10.49 8.88
CA GLN A 380 -20.16 9.24 8.15
C GLN A 380 -21.28 9.38 7.12
N LYS A 381 -22.33 10.16 7.44
CA LYS A 381 -23.50 10.36 6.55
C LYS A 381 -23.15 10.94 5.17
N TYR A 382 -22.00 11.64 5.05
CA TYR A 382 -21.52 12.27 3.81
C TYR A 382 -20.60 11.38 2.98
N ILE A 383 -20.13 10.27 3.56
CA ILE A 383 -19.11 9.42 2.96
C ILE A 383 -19.77 8.16 2.40
N GLU A 384 -19.39 7.79 1.20
CA GLU A 384 -19.80 6.53 0.58
C GLU A 384 -18.81 5.43 0.97
N HIS A 385 -17.53 5.54 0.58
CA HIS A 385 -16.48 4.61 0.99
C HIS A 385 -15.07 5.22 0.90
N PHE A 386 -14.09 4.50 1.43
CA PHE A 386 -12.67 4.80 1.31
C PHE A 386 -11.98 3.79 0.41
N LEU A 387 -10.96 4.27 -0.31
CA LEU A 387 -10.14 3.44 -1.19
C LEU A 387 -8.67 3.59 -0.80
N MET A 388 -7.91 2.51 -0.96
CA MET A 388 -6.46 2.53 -0.86
C MET A 388 -5.86 1.87 -2.09
N LEU A 389 -4.81 2.48 -2.66
CA LEU A 389 -4.11 1.97 -3.83
C LEU A 389 -2.61 2.01 -3.61
N MET A 390 -1.89 1.05 -4.17
CA MET A 390 -0.44 1.04 -4.20
C MET A 390 0.08 0.99 -5.63
N SER A 391 1.20 1.66 -5.92
CA SER A 391 1.81 1.62 -7.24
C SER A 391 2.36 0.23 -7.55
N PRO A 392 1.86 -0.46 -8.59
CA PRO A 392 2.52 -1.65 -9.14
C PRO A 392 3.85 -1.25 -9.81
N ASP A 393 4.71 -2.23 -10.05
CA ASP A 393 6.00 -1.99 -10.66
C ASP A 393 6.42 -3.15 -11.60
N PRO A 394 7.52 -3.02 -12.36
CA PRO A 394 7.92 -4.02 -13.34
C PRO A 394 8.15 -5.43 -12.78
N VAL A 395 8.37 -5.60 -11.49
CA VAL A 395 8.59 -6.87 -10.79
C VAL A 395 7.33 -7.34 -10.09
N GLU A 396 6.80 -6.54 -9.17
CA GLU A 396 5.49 -6.76 -8.56
C GLU A 396 4.40 -6.12 -9.43
N LYS A 397 4.00 -6.85 -10.47
CA LYS A 397 3.10 -6.38 -11.52
C LYS A 397 1.67 -6.15 -11.02
N ILE A 398 1.28 -6.78 -9.92
CA ILE A 398 0.02 -6.59 -9.22
C ILE A 398 0.34 -6.30 -7.76
N LYS A 399 -0.34 -5.31 -7.19
CA LYS A 399 -0.37 -5.05 -5.75
C LYS A 399 -1.80 -4.98 -5.25
N CYS A 400 -2.00 -5.42 -4.02
CA CYS A 400 -3.30 -5.47 -3.39
C CYS A 400 -3.33 -4.62 -2.14
N SER A 401 -4.39 -3.87 -1.95
CA SER A 401 -4.61 -3.09 -0.74
C SER A 401 -6.05 -3.24 -0.26
N ALA A 402 -6.26 -3.06 1.04
CA ALA A 402 -7.60 -3.06 1.61
C ALA A 402 -7.72 -1.98 2.68
N CYS A 403 -8.89 -1.39 2.76
CA CYS A 403 -9.33 -0.56 3.88
C CYS A 403 -10.83 -0.78 4.11
N SER A 404 -11.27 -0.58 5.34
CA SER A 404 -12.69 -0.76 5.68
C SER A 404 -13.29 0.51 6.26
N PHE A 405 -14.54 0.73 5.92
CA PHE A 405 -15.36 1.80 6.45
C PHE A 405 -16.78 1.26 6.67
N GLU A 406 -17.33 1.48 7.86
CA GLU A 406 -18.62 0.94 8.29
C GLU A 406 -18.73 -0.59 8.06
N ASN A 407 -19.65 -1.01 7.20
CA ASN A 407 -19.92 -2.41 6.91
C ASN A 407 -19.24 -2.93 5.64
N GLU A 408 -18.35 -2.15 5.05
CA GLU A 408 -17.66 -2.49 3.83
C GLU A 408 -16.15 -2.60 4.04
N ILE A 409 -15.53 -3.50 3.29
CA ILE A 409 -14.10 -3.52 3.05
C ILE A 409 -13.89 -3.42 1.55
N VAL A 410 -13.17 -2.40 1.13
CA VAL A 410 -12.77 -2.27 -0.27
C VAL A 410 -11.41 -2.92 -0.46
N PHE A 411 -11.40 -4.00 -1.23
CA PHE A 411 -10.18 -4.66 -1.67
C PHE A 411 -9.84 -4.17 -3.07
N THR A 412 -8.64 -3.62 -3.23
CA THR A 412 -8.21 -3.00 -4.47
C THR A 412 -7.04 -3.74 -5.08
N PHE A 413 -7.18 -4.13 -6.33
CA PHE A 413 -6.07 -4.55 -7.18
C PHE A 413 -5.57 -3.39 -8.02
N THR A 414 -4.26 -3.20 -8.04
CA THR A 414 -3.58 -2.30 -8.99
C THR A 414 -2.63 -3.13 -9.83
N SER A 415 -2.79 -3.11 -11.14
CA SER A 415 -2.09 -4.01 -12.07
C SER A 415 -1.54 -3.27 -13.28
N ILE A 416 -0.35 -3.72 -13.74
CA ILE A 416 0.20 -3.35 -15.06
C ILE A 416 0.08 -4.49 -16.07
N LEU A 417 -0.64 -5.57 -15.75
CA LEU A 417 -0.92 -6.68 -16.66
C LEU A 417 -2.16 -6.36 -17.52
N ASN A 418 -2.18 -6.88 -18.74
CA ASN A 418 -3.30 -6.71 -19.67
C ASN A 418 -4.41 -7.76 -19.49
N ASN A 419 -4.35 -8.55 -18.42
CA ASN A 419 -5.39 -9.51 -18.02
C ASN A 419 -5.78 -9.27 -16.56
N CYS A 420 -6.91 -9.82 -16.17
CA CYS A 420 -7.46 -9.76 -14.81
C CYS A 420 -7.81 -11.16 -14.27
N ASP A 421 -6.98 -12.15 -14.60
CA ASP A 421 -7.31 -13.55 -14.25
C ASP A 421 -7.27 -13.77 -12.73
N ILE A 422 -6.33 -13.14 -12.01
CA ILE A 422 -6.23 -13.24 -10.55
C ILE A 422 -7.41 -12.54 -9.89
N GLU A 423 -7.77 -11.35 -10.36
CA GLU A 423 -8.92 -10.56 -9.89
C GLU A 423 -10.23 -11.34 -10.08
N LYS A 424 -10.41 -11.95 -11.26
CA LYS A 424 -11.58 -12.80 -11.56
C LYS A 424 -11.64 -14.03 -10.64
N GLU A 425 -10.52 -14.70 -10.40
CA GLU A 425 -10.49 -15.86 -9.49
C GLU A 425 -10.76 -15.45 -8.04
N PHE A 426 -10.30 -14.26 -7.62
CA PHE A 426 -10.56 -13.73 -6.30
C PHE A 426 -12.05 -13.45 -6.09
N TYR A 427 -12.68 -12.76 -7.06
CA TYR A 427 -14.12 -12.55 -7.07
C TYR A 427 -14.91 -13.87 -7.03
N ARG A 428 -14.57 -14.82 -7.93
CA ARG A 428 -15.23 -16.13 -8.00
C ARG A 428 -15.13 -16.89 -6.70
N PHE A 429 -13.94 -16.89 -6.09
CA PHE A 429 -13.70 -17.56 -4.83
C PHE A 429 -14.60 -17.00 -3.72
N LEU A 430 -14.59 -15.71 -3.50
CA LEU A 430 -15.41 -15.09 -2.46
C LEU A 430 -16.91 -15.24 -2.74
N LYS A 431 -17.32 -15.12 -4.00
CA LYS A 431 -18.70 -15.33 -4.43
C LYS A 431 -19.19 -16.76 -4.18
N SER A 432 -18.33 -17.77 -4.40
CA SER A 432 -18.65 -19.17 -4.10
C SER A 432 -18.83 -19.44 -2.59
N ARG A 433 -18.32 -18.55 -1.73
CA ARG A 433 -18.55 -18.56 -0.27
C ARG A 433 -19.80 -17.79 0.16
N GLY A 434 -20.61 -17.33 -0.81
CA GLY A 434 -21.84 -16.58 -0.55
C GLY A 434 -21.62 -15.13 -0.14
N ILE A 435 -20.43 -14.57 -0.33
CA ILE A 435 -20.11 -13.19 0.08
C ILE A 435 -20.60 -12.22 -1.02
N ASN A 436 -21.29 -11.15 -0.63
CA ASN A 436 -21.71 -10.10 -1.53
C ASN A 436 -20.55 -9.18 -1.89
N ILE A 437 -20.40 -8.93 -3.20
CA ILE A 437 -19.31 -8.12 -3.75
C ILE A 437 -19.86 -7.28 -4.90
N CYS A 438 -19.55 -5.98 -4.90
CA CYS A 438 -19.69 -5.08 -6.03
C CYS A 438 -18.30 -4.81 -6.61
N ILE A 439 -18.21 -4.72 -7.95
CA ILE A 439 -16.95 -4.46 -8.65
C ILE A 439 -17.01 -3.09 -9.32
N GLU A 440 -15.98 -2.29 -9.09
CA GLU A 440 -15.72 -1.06 -9.81
C GLU A 440 -14.34 -1.12 -10.49
N SER A 441 -14.21 -0.57 -11.68
CA SER A 441 -12.93 -0.52 -12.39
C SER A 441 -12.72 0.84 -13.06
N ASN A 442 -11.46 1.15 -13.36
CA ASN A 442 -11.14 2.36 -14.14
C ASN A 442 -11.22 2.12 -15.66
N GLY A 443 -11.78 1.03 -16.14
CA GLY A 443 -12.03 0.72 -17.56
C GLY A 443 -10.79 0.50 -18.43
N VAL A 444 -9.59 0.49 -17.87
CA VAL A 444 -8.35 0.37 -18.66
C VAL A 444 -8.27 -0.95 -19.44
N LEU A 445 -8.76 -2.05 -18.86
CA LEU A 445 -8.78 -3.35 -19.53
C LEU A 445 -9.86 -3.47 -20.60
N ASP A 446 -10.98 -2.78 -20.43
CA ASP A 446 -12.06 -2.78 -21.43
C ASP A 446 -11.62 -2.07 -22.71
N VAL A 447 -10.87 -0.97 -22.59
CA VAL A 447 -10.27 -0.24 -23.72
C VAL A 447 -9.21 -1.08 -24.44
N VAL A 448 -8.43 -1.89 -23.70
CA VAL A 448 -7.45 -2.80 -24.30
C VAL A 448 -8.13 -3.93 -25.07
N SER A 449 -9.21 -4.49 -24.53
CA SER A 449 -9.99 -5.55 -25.19
C SER A 449 -10.66 -5.08 -26.47
N SER A 450 -11.10 -3.82 -26.54
CA SER A 450 -11.73 -3.24 -27.75
C SER A 450 -10.72 -2.92 -28.87
N LYS A 451 -9.42 -2.81 -28.58
CA LYS A 451 -8.35 -2.58 -29.59
C LYS A 451 -7.76 -3.87 -30.17
N ILE A 452 -8.14 -5.02 -29.63
CA ILE A 452 -7.65 -6.35 -30.07
C ILE A 452 -8.69 -7.06 -30.97
N LYS A 453 -9.87 -6.48 -31.15
CA LYS A 453 -10.83 -6.88 -32.16
C LYS A 453 -10.62 -6.05 -33.43
#